data_387d03c2f07bea468a5eb1154d342de5
#
_entry.id   387d03c2f07bea468a5eb1154d342de5
#
_cell.length_a   1.000
_cell.length_b   1.000
_cell.length_c   1.000
_cell.angle_alpha   90.00
_cell.angle_beta   90.00
_cell.angle_gamma   90.00
#
_symmetry.space_group_name_H-M   'P 1'
#
loop_
_entity.id
_entity.type
_entity.pdbx_description
1 polymer ?
#
loop_
_entity_poly.entity_id
_entity_poly.type
_entity_poly.pdbx_seq_one_letter_code
_entity_poly.pdbx_strand_id
1 'polypeptide(L)'
;MDVHNLLPIIQEKVHNAKDLGVASRTIYHWKIKGLLFDSHNDIEKNMMTRFSLSEYFWIRVIQNCRDFGMSIDHIRIVKAKIIDKVRSFDNLEEKYKPLIKGVREMHKGKSEEFIQGKIDSTIKYFNYVEDKGRNDFEEVLFAVLYNRKPSGILIFNNEGEIK
;
A
#
# COMPACT_ATOMS: atom_id res chain seq x y z
N MET A 1 0.72 14.39 14.34
CA MET A 1 1.05 12.94 14.41
C MET A 1 2.27 12.75 13.55
N ASP A 2 3.33 12.23 14.13
CA ASP A 2 4.60 12.06 13.41
C ASP A 2 4.45 10.90 12.41
N VAL A 3 4.83 11.16 11.16
CA VAL A 3 4.76 10.22 10.03
C VAL A 3 5.50 8.91 10.33
N HIS A 4 6.61 8.99 11.09
CA HIS A 4 7.42 7.85 11.47
C HIS A 4 6.69 6.84 12.37
N ASN A 5 5.63 7.26 13.08
CA ASN A 5 4.87 6.39 13.97
C ASN A 5 3.71 5.67 13.30
N LEU A 6 3.33 6.03 12.07
CA LEU A 6 2.20 5.41 11.37
C LEU A 6 2.56 4.06 10.72
N LEU A 7 3.78 3.90 10.23
CA LEU A 7 4.17 2.69 9.54
C LEU A 7 4.13 1.43 10.41
N PRO A 8 4.70 1.43 11.64
CA PRO A 8 4.55 0.31 12.55
C PRO A 8 3.09 -0.06 12.82
N ILE A 9 2.21 0.96 12.98
CA ILE A 9 0.77 0.77 13.22
C ILE A 9 0.09 0.08 12.02
N ILE A 10 0.45 0.48 10.79
CA ILE A 10 -0.13 -0.10 9.56
C ILE A 10 0.30 -1.56 9.37
N GLN A 11 1.51 -1.91 9.81
CA GLN A 11 2.09 -3.25 9.63
C GLN A 11 1.88 -4.18 10.83
N GLU A 12 1.43 -3.67 11.96
CA GLU A 12 1.15 -4.48 13.14
C GLU A 12 -0.02 -5.44 12.91
N LYS A 13 0.17 -6.73 13.17
CA LYS A 13 -0.83 -7.79 12.94
C LYS A 13 -1.77 -7.93 14.14
N VAL A 14 -2.80 -7.10 14.18
CA VAL A 14 -3.78 -7.05 15.29
C VAL A 14 -5.17 -7.54 14.90
N HIS A 15 -5.54 -7.49 13.62
CA HIS A 15 -6.88 -7.85 13.15
C HIS A 15 -7.01 -9.35 12.89
N ASN A 16 -8.18 -9.90 13.16
CA ASN A 16 -8.50 -11.31 12.90
C ASN A 16 -9.57 -11.43 11.80
N ALA A 17 -9.78 -12.65 11.29
CA ALA A 17 -10.76 -12.91 10.24
C ALA A 17 -12.20 -12.50 10.62
N LYS A 18 -12.53 -12.51 11.91
CA LYS A 18 -13.84 -12.13 12.42
C LYS A 18 -14.08 -10.62 12.29
N ASP A 19 -13.03 -9.83 12.53
CA ASP A 19 -13.06 -8.36 12.37
C ASP A 19 -13.32 -7.97 10.91
N LEU A 20 -12.90 -8.83 9.98
CA LEU A 20 -13.12 -8.64 8.54
C LEU A 20 -14.55 -8.93 8.09
N GLY A 21 -15.34 -9.65 8.89
CA GLY A 21 -16.65 -10.16 8.45
C GLY A 21 -16.58 -11.16 7.29
N VAL A 22 -15.41 -11.80 7.10
CA VAL A 22 -15.16 -12.79 6.04
C VAL A 22 -15.03 -14.17 6.68
N ALA A 23 -15.70 -15.16 6.11
CA ALA A 23 -15.56 -16.53 6.57
C ALA A 23 -14.10 -17.01 6.42
N SER A 24 -13.57 -17.68 7.44
CA SER A 24 -12.19 -18.20 7.43
C SER A 24 -11.91 -19.09 6.21
N ARG A 25 -12.91 -19.85 5.75
CA ARG A 25 -12.83 -20.67 4.55
C ARG A 25 -12.58 -19.81 3.29
N THR A 26 -13.21 -18.65 3.18
CA THR A 26 -13.03 -17.72 2.07
C THR A 26 -11.63 -17.14 2.07
N ILE A 27 -11.14 -16.72 3.25
CA ILE A 27 -9.77 -16.22 3.41
C ILE A 27 -8.76 -17.32 3.04
N TYR A 28 -8.96 -18.53 3.51
CA TYR A 28 -8.12 -19.68 3.14
C TYR A 28 -8.11 -19.92 1.62
N HIS A 29 -9.28 -19.87 0.99
CA HIS A 29 -9.38 -19.97 -0.47
C HIS A 29 -8.60 -18.88 -1.20
N TRP A 30 -8.72 -17.61 -0.76
CA TRP A 30 -7.97 -16.50 -1.34
C TRP A 30 -6.47 -16.64 -1.12
N LYS A 31 -6.06 -17.19 0.02
CA LYS A 31 -4.65 -17.51 0.28
C LYS A 31 -4.12 -18.51 -0.75
N ILE A 32 -4.79 -19.66 -0.94
CA ILE A 32 -4.39 -20.68 -1.93
C ILE A 32 -4.34 -20.09 -3.35
N LYS A 33 -5.21 -19.14 -3.66
CA LYS A 33 -5.24 -18.45 -4.96
C LYS A 33 -4.21 -17.33 -5.10
N GLY A 34 -3.36 -17.11 -4.10
CA GLY A 34 -2.30 -16.11 -4.14
C GLY A 34 -2.80 -14.66 -4.09
N LEU A 35 -4.01 -14.43 -3.55
CA LEU A 35 -4.58 -13.08 -3.46
C LEU A 35 -4.13 -12.32 -2.21
N LEU A 36 -3.65 -13.00 -1.16
CA LEU A 36 -3.19 -12.37 0.08
C LEU A 36 -1.71 -11.99 -0.02
N PHE A 37 -1.24 -11.19 0.92
CA PHE A 37 0.18 -10.86 1.04
C PHE A 37 1.02 -12.13 1.29
N ASP A 38 2.24 -12.17 0.77
CA ASP A 38 3.09 -13.37 0.83
C ASP A 38 3.57 -13.70 2.25
N SER A 39 3.52 -12.72 3.17
CA SER A 39 3.81 -12.92 4.60
C SER A 39 2.94 -13.99 5.29
N HIS A 40 1.93 -14.51 4.60
CA HIS A 40 1.05 -15.56 5.10
C HIS A 40 1.41 -16.97 4.59
N ASN A 41 2.51 -17.13 3.86
CA ASN A 41 2.90 -18.44 3.32
C ASN A 41 3.32 -19.43 4.40
N ASP A 42 3.79 -18.94 5.56
CA ASP A 42 4.38 -19.76 6.64
C ASP A 42 3.40 -20.09 7.78
N ILE A 43 2.09 -19.93 7.60
CA ILE A 43 1.14 -20.17 8.68
C ILE A 43 0.96 -21.67 8.89
N GLU A 44 1.55 -22.18 9.96
CA GLU A 44 1.19 -23.47 10.55
C GLU A 44 -0.32 -23.58 10.75
N LYS A 45 -0.88 -24.74 10.45
CA LYS A 45 -2.32 -25.03 10.33
C LYS A 45 -3.21 -24.64 11.54
N ASN A 46 -2.64 -24.21 12.66
CA ASN A 46 -3.34 -24.04 13.93
C ASN A 46 -3.25 -22.66 14.58
N MET A 47 -2.55 -21.66 13.99
CA MET A 47 -2.52 -20.32 14.58
C MET A 47 -3.63 -19.44 14.01
N MET A 48 -4.34 -18.72 14.89
CA MET A 48 -5.26 -17.64 14.50
C MET A 48 -4.53 -16.65 13.61
N THR A 49 -4.84 -16.65 12.32
CA THR A 49 -4.24 -15.72 11.37
C THR A 49 -4.63 -14.30 11.75
N ARG A 50 -3.63 -13.49 12.08
CA ARG A 50 -3.81 -12.06 12.30
C ARG A 50 -3.34 -11.30 11.09
N PHE A 51 -4.00 -10.20 10.82
CA PHE A 51 -3.76 -9.31 9.68
C PHE A 51 -3.32 -7.94 10.16
N SER A 52 -2.42 -7.33 9.42
CA SER A 52 -2.09 -5.92 9.59
C SER A 52 -3.22 -5.04 9.05
N LEU A 53 -3.15 -3.73 9.30
CA LEU A 53 -4.13 -2.79 8.77
C LEU A 53 -4.10 -2.75 7.23
N SER A 54 -2.91 -2.81 6.62
CA SER A 54 -2.78 -2.87 5.15
C SER A 54 -3.40 -4.15 4.58
N GLU A 55 -3.15 -5.30 5.19
CA GLU A 55 -3.77 -6.57 4.81
C GLU A 55 -5.31 -6.53 4.99
N TYR A 56 -5.79 -5.94 6.06
CA TYR A 56 -7.22 -5.73 6.31
C TYR A 56 -7.88 -4.94 5.16
N PHE A 57 -7.31 -3.80 4.80
CA PHE A 57 -7.85 -3.00 3.70
C PHE A 57 -7.74 -3.70 2.36
N TRP A 58 -6.67 -4.43 2.10
CA TRP A 58 -6.54 -5.22 0.88
C TRP A 58 -7.61 -6.32 0.79
N ILE A 59 -7.90 -7.01 1.86
CA ILE A 59 -8.99 -8.00 1.91
C ILE A 59 -10.34 -7.34 1.62
N ARG A 60 -10.58 -6.11 2.09
CA ARG A 60 -11.78 -5.33 1.74
C ARG A 60 -11.83 -4.97 0.25
N VAL A 61 -10.69 -4.65 -0.35
CA VAL A 61 -10.60 -4.44 -1.81
C VAL A 61 -10.97 -5.73 -2.55
N ILE A 62 -10.44 -6.88 -2.14
CA ILE A 62 -10.80 -8.17 -2.74
C ILE A 62 -12.32 -8.41 -2.64
N GLN A 63 -12.94 -8.20 -1.47
CA GLN A 63 -14.39 -8.35 -1.29
C GLN A 63 -15.15 -7.48 -2.30
N ASN A 64 -14.87 -6.17 -2.32
CA ASN A 64 -15.53 -5.25 -3.22
C ASN A 64 -15.36 -5.65 -4.70
N CYS A 65 -14.14 -6.03 -5.11
CA CYS A 65 -13.89 -6.51 -6.47
C CYS A 65 -14.73 -7.76 -6.79
N ARG A 66 -14.87 -8.68 -5.84
CA ARG A 66 -15.69 -9.89 -6.00
C ARG A 66 -17.18 -9.56 -6.09
N ASP A 67 -17.66 -8.61 -5.28
CA ASP A 67 -19.04 -8.14 -5.29
C ASP A 67 -19.38 -7.44 -6.62
N PHE A 68 -18.42 -6.76 -7.24
CA PHE A 68 -18.53 -6.22 -8.59
C PHE A 68 -18.34 -7.27 -9.71
N GLY A 69 -18.20 -8.55 -9.38
CA GLY A 69 -18.09 -9.64 -10.35
C GLY A 69 -16.69 -9.83 -10.95
N MET A 70 -15.66 -9.14 -10.43
CA MET A 70 -14.29 -9.32 -10.92
C MET A 70 -13.79 -10.73 -10.63
N SER A 71 -13.16 -11.39 -11.64
CA SER A 71 -12.61 -12.73 -11.47
C SER A 71 -11.40 -12.74 -10.52
N ILE A 72 -11.13 -13.90 -9.92
CA ILE A 72 -9.95 -14.12 -9.07
C ILE A 72 -8.65 -13.82 -9.83
N ASP A 73 -8.59 -14.21 -11.11
CA ASP A 73 -7.41 -14.00 -11.94
C ASP A 73 -7.14 -12.51 -12.22
N HIS A 74 -8.19 -11.73 -12.45
CA HIS A 74 -8.04 -10.28 -12.59
C HIS A 74 -7.55 -9.63 -11.29
N ILE A 75 -8.10 -10.04 -10.13
CA ILE A 75 -7.65 -9.51 -8.82
C ILE A 75 -6.17 -9.89 -8.58
N ARG A 76 -5.73 -11.08 -9.00
CA ARG A 76 -4.33 -11.50 -8.90
C ARG A 76 -3.40 -10.64 -9.75
N ILE A 77 -3.81 -10.28 -10.98
CA ILE A 77 -3.05 -9.35 -11.85
C ILE A 77 -2.94 -7.97 -11.18
N VAL A 78 -4.02 -7.47 -10.60
CA VAL A 78 -4.01 -6.20 -9.86
C VAL A 78 -3.06 -6.27 -8.67
N LYS A 79 -3.14 -7.35 -7.86
CA LYS A 79 -2.21 -7.57 -6.73
C LYS A 79 -0.75 -7.51 -7.19
N ALA A 80 -0.42 -8.24 -8.26
CA ALA A 80 0.95 -8.29 -8.79
C ALA A 80 1.48 -6.90 -9.18
N LYS A 81 0.60 -6.02 -9.68
CA LYS A 81 0.98 -4.66 -10.10
C LYS A 81 1.15 -3.67 -8.95
N ILE A 82 0.34 -3.76 -7.90
CA ILE A 82 0.29 -2.73 -6.85
C ILE A 82 0.84 -3.18 -5.49
N ILE A 83 0.91 -4.47 -5.25
CA ILE A 83 1.43 -5.05 -3.99
C ILE A 83 2.77 -5.74 -4.21
N ASP A 84 2.84 -6.66 -5.19
CA ASP A 84 4.02 -7.50 -5.38
C ASP A 84 5.13 -6.78 -6.15
N LYS A 85 4.80 -5.69 -6.84
CA LYS A 85 5.77 -4.88 -7.56
C LYS A 85 6.55 -3.99 -6.59
N VAL A 86 7.67 -4.49 -6.11
CA VAL A 86 8.66 -3.64 -5.44
C VAL A 86 9.25 -2.70 -6.50
N ARG A 87 9.12 -1.39 -6.31
CA ARG A 87 9.76 -0.41 -7.19
C ARG A 87 11.27 -0.48 -7.00
N SER A 88 11.98 -1.15 -7.90
CA SER A 88 13.43 -0.98 -8.02
C SER A 88 13.70 0.26 -8.87
N PHE A 89 14.41 1.23 -8.32
CA PHE A 89 14.87 2.39 -9.07
C PHE A 89 16.39 2.28 -9.22
N ASP A 90 16.83 2.16 -10.45
CA ASP A 90 18.26 2.08 -10.78
C ASP A 90 19.00 3.40 -10.58
N ASN A 91 18.25 4.52 -10.48
CA ASN A 91 18.81 5.86 -10.27
C ASN A 91 17.97 6.69 -9.28
N LEU A 92 18.56 6.97 -8.12
CA LEU A 92 17.93 7.76 -7.05
C LEU A 92 17.61 9.21 -7.46
N GLU A 93 18.43 9.84 -8.30
CA GLU A 93 18.17 11.20 -8.74
C GLU A 93 16.96 11.31 -9.67
N GLU A 94 16.80 10.38 -10.61
CA GLU A 94 15.61 10.32 -11.47
C GLU A 94 14.33 10.04 -10.68
N LYS A 95 14.43 9.18 -9.68
CA LYS A 95 13.36 8.83 -8.78
C LYS A 95 12.78 10.03 -8.04
N TYR A 96 13.65 10.87 -7.48
CA TYR A 96 13.21 12.01 -6.66
C TYR A 96 12.93 13.28 -7.48
N LYS A 97 13.29 13.34 -8.75
CA LYS A 97 13.05 14.49 -9.61
C LYS A 97 11.61 14.98 -9.67
N PRO A 98 10.59 14.11 -9.89
CA PRO A 98 9.18 14.53 -9.84
C PRO A 98 8.75 15.03 -8.46
N LEU A 99 9.24 14.37 -7.40
CA LEU A 99 8.95 14.70 -6.01
C LEU A 99 9.52 16.07 -5.65
N ILE A 100 10.80 16.31 -5.97
CA ILE A 100 11.48 17.60 -5.75
C ILE A 100 10.75 18.72 -6.48
N LYS A 101 10.33 18.48 -7.72
CA LYS A 101 9.53 19.42 -8.49
C LYS A 101 8.21 19.73 -7.79
N GLY A 102 7.48 18.71 -7.33
CA GLY A 102 6.22 18.87 -6.61
C GLY A 102 6.37 19.66 -5.30
N VAL A 103 7.42 19.38 -4.52
CA VAL A 103 7.71 20.14 -3.28
C VAL A 103 8.01 21.60 -3.58
N ARG A 104 8.80 21.89 -4.63
CA ARG A 104 9.09 23.27 -5.05
C ARG A 104 7.85 24.01 -5.52
N GLU A 105 6.97 23.34 -6.26
CA GLU A 105 5.69 23.94 -6.72
C GLU A 105 4.75 24.23 -5.55
N MET A 106 4.59 23.29 -4.61
CA MET A 106 3.74 23.46 -3.43
C MET A 106 4.19 24.59 -2.51
N HIS A 107 5.48 24.85 -2.44
CA HIS A 107 6.08 25.85 -1.56
C HIS A 107 6.61 27.07 -2.30
N LYS A 108 6.12 27.31 -3.53
CA LYS A 108 6.50 28.48 -4.34
C LYS A 108 6.28 29.78 -3.55
N GLY A 109 7.33 30.61 -3.45
CA GLY A 109 7.32 31.86 -2.66
C GLY A 109 7.82 31.74 -1.23
N LYS A 110 8.21 30.56 -0.77
CA LYS A 110 8.94 30.38 0.49
C LYS A 110 10.45 30.55 0.26
N SER A 111 11.22 30.72 1.34
CA SER A 111 12.68 30.79 1.23
C SER A 111 13.27 29.47 0.68
N GLU A 112 14.37 29.55 -0.05
CA GLU A 112 15.04 28.36 -0.60
C GLU A 112 15.49 27.39 0.52
N GLU A 113 15.93 27.93 1.66
CA GLU A 113 16.27 27.13 2.84
C GLU A 113 15.09 26.32 3.38
N PHE A 114 13.90 26.92 3.42
CA PHE A 114 12.67 26.22 3.81
C PHE A 114 12.32 25.12 2.80
N ILE A 115 12.40 25.42 1.50
CA ILE A 115 12.10 24.47 0.43
C ILE A 115 13.07 23.30 0.49
N GLN A 116 14.37 23.56 0.65
CA GLN A 116 15.40 22.52 0.74
C GLN A 116 15.19 21.63 1.97
N GLY A 117 14.87 22.21 3.15
CA GLY A 117 14.55 21.45 4.34
C GLY A 117 13.32 20.52 4.15
N LYS A 118 12.33 20.93 3.34
CA LYS A 118 11.19 20.09 2.98
C LYS A 118 11.58 18.96 2.01
N ILE A 119 12.41 19.27 1.03
CA ILE A 119 12.97 18.27 0.10
C ILE A 119 13.72 17.19 0.87
N ASP A 120 14.66 17.59 1.73
CA ASP A 120 15.50 16.67 2.51
C ASP A 120 14.66 15.78 3.43
N SER A 121 13.66 16.38 4.12
CA SER A 121 12.73 15.64 4.97
C SER A 121 11.90 14.64 4.16
N THR A 122 11.48 15.02 2.97
CA THR A 122 10.68 14.17 2.08
C THR A 122 11.53 13.03 1.53
N ILE A 123 12.74 13.30 1.08
CA ILE A 123 13.69 12.26 0.61
C ILE A 123 14.02 11.30 1.75
N LYS A 124 14.33 11.80 2.93
CA LYS A 124 14.59 10.97 4.11
C LYS A 124 13.41 10.06 4.44
N TYR A 125 12.20 10.58 4.33
CA TYR A 125 10.99 9.82 4.50
C TYR A 125 10.85 8.71 3.44
N PHE A 126 11.03 9.02 2.17
CA PHE A 126 10.95 8.03 1.09
C PHE A 126 12.03 6.94 1.22
N ASN A 127 13.26 7.29 1.59
CA ASN A 127 14.31 6.32 1.87
C ASN A 127 13.93 5.39 3.03
N TYR A 128 13.38 5.94 4.12
CA TYR A 128 12.90 5.13 5.24
C TYR A 128 11.79 4.17 4.83
N VAL A 129 10.90 4.62 3.96
CA VAL A 129 9.78 3.82 3.43
C VAL A 129 10.27 2.66 2.56
N GLU A 130 11.27 2.90 1.71
CA GLU A 130 11.87 1.87 0.87
C GLU A 130 12.63 0.82 1.66
N ASP A 131 13.39 1.25 2.65
CA ASP A 131 14.10 0.36 3.56
C ASP A 131 13.16 -0.63 4.27
N LYS A 132 11.88 -0.27 4.39
CA LYS A 132 10.81 -1.08 4.97
C LYS A 132 10.00 -1.90 3.94
N GLY A 133 10.35 -1.83 2.65
CA GLY A 133 9.72 -2.65 1.60
C GLY A 133 8.25 -2.33 1.36
N ARG A 134 7.87 -1.05 1.33
CA ARG A 134 6.48 -0.66 1.01
C ARG A 134 6.12 -0.92 -0.44
N ASN A 135 4.89 -1.35 -0.63
CA ASN A 135 4.26 -1.44 -1.93
C ASN A 135 3.38 -0.21 -2.25
N ASP A 136 2.98 -0.08 -3.50
CA ASP A 136 2.17 1.07 -3.96
C ASP A 136 0.82 1.18 -3.22
N PHE A 137 0.24 0.06 -2.81
CA PHE A 137 -1.00 0.03 -2.05
C PHE A 137 -0.83 0.64 -0.65
N GLU A 138 0.24 0.32 0.04
CA GLU A 138 0.55 0.90 1.35
C GLU A 138 0.84 2.39 1.27
N GLU A 139 1.45 2.87 0.18
CA GLU A 139 1.63 4.31 -0.06
C GLU A 139 0.30 5.05 -0.19
N VAL A 140 -0.65 4.50 -0.98
CA VAL A 140 -1.99 5.08 -1.10
C VAL A 140 -2.72 5.07 0.23
N LEU A 141 -2.67 3.94 0.95
CA LEU A 141 -3.29 3.81 2.27
C LEU A 141 -2.71 4.84 3.25
N PHE A 142 -1.39 5.00 3.25
CA PHE A 142 -0.71 6.00 4.07
C PHE A 142 -1.15 7.43 3.73
N ALA A 143 -1.20 7.77 2.44
CA ALA A 143 -1.65 9.09 2.00
C ALA A 143 -3.10 9.40 2.44
N VAL A 144 -4.00 8.42 2.37
CA VAL A 144 -5.38 8.55 2.85
C VAL A 144 -5.42 8.77 4.35
N LEU A 145 -4.70 7.98 5.13
CA LEU A 145 -4.70 8.07 6.59
C LEU A 145 -4.05 9.37 7.09
N TYR A 146 -2.98 9.81 6.42
CA TYR A 146 -2.26 11.02 6.79
C TYR A 146 -3.01 12.30 6.42
N ASN A 147 -3.47 12.38 5.17
CA ASN A 147 -4.14 13.58 4.65
C ASN A 147 -5.62 13.65 5.03
N ARG A 148 -6.20 12.58 5.55
CA ARG A 148 -7.65 12.45 5.82
C ARG A 148 -8.52 12.78 4.60
N LYS A 149 -7.99 12.55 3.39
CA LYS A 149 -8.67 12.76 2.11
C LYS A 149 -8.48 11.53 1.25
N PRO A 150 -9.48 11.13 0.47
CA PRO A 150 -9.29 10.08 -0.52
C PRO A 150 -8.20 10.53 -1.50
N SER A 151 -7.16 9.72 -1.65
CA SER A 151 -5.97 10.08 -2.44
C SER A 151 -6.02 9.57 -3.87
N GLY A 152 -7.03 8.79 -4.24
CA GLY A 152 -7.17 8.30 -5.60
C GLY A 152 -8.33 7.33 -5.79
N ILE A 153 -8.71 7.19 -7.04
CA ILE A 153 -9.64 6.17 -7.53
C ILE A 153 -8.82 5.21 -8.38
N LEU A 154 -8.80 3.94 -8.02
CA LEU A 154 -8.20 2.90 -8.84
C LEU A 154 -9.21 2.53 -9.93
N ILE A 155 -8.88 2.82 -11.19
CA ILE A 155 -9.68 2.44 -12.35
C ILE A 155 -8.92 1.34 -13.08
N PHE A 156 -9.57 0.18 -13.23
CA PHE A 156 -9.02 -0.95 -13.95
C PHE A 156 -9.74 -1.13 -15.28
N ASN A 157 -8.98 -1.43 -16.33
CA ASN A 157 -9.56 -1.93 -17.58
C ASN A 157 -9.79 -3.46 -17.48
N ASN A 158 -10.38 -4.04 -18.52
CA ASN A 158 -10.67 -5.49 -18.59
C ASN A 158 -9.41 -6.36 -18.53
N GLU A 159 -8.22 -5.77 -18.72
CA GLU A 159 -6.92 -6.45 -18.67
C GLU A 159 -6.25 -6.28 -17.29
N GLY A 160 -6.92 -5.61 -16.35
CA GLY A 160 -6.40 -5.32 -15.01
C GLY A 160 -5.35 -4.19 -14.99
N GLU A 161 -5.34 -3.34 -16.02
CA GLU A 161 -4.45 -2.19 -16.07
C GLU A 161 -5.06 -0.99 -15.33
N ILE A 162 -4.21 -0.29 -14.58
CA ILE A 162 -4.57 0.96 -13.92
C ILE A 162 -4.49 2.08 -14.98
N LYS A 163 -5.57 2.83 -15.13
CA LYS A 163 -5.62 4.04 -15.95
C LYS A 163 -5.32 5.28 -15.13
#